data_99819fc4e028e011bffa3e1f8fbb6037
#
_entry.id   99819fc4e028e011bffa3e1f8fbb6037
#
_cell.length_a   1.000
_cell.length_b   1.000
_cell.length_c   1.000
_cell.angle_alpha   90.00
_cell.angle_beta   90.00
_cell.angle_gamma   90.00
#
_symmetry.space_group_name_H-M   'P 1'
#
loop_
_entity.id
_entity.type
_entity.pdbx_description
1 polymer ?
#
loop_
_entity_poly.entity_id
_entity_poly.type
_entity_poly.pdbx_seq_one_letter_code
_entity_poly.pdbx_strand_id
1 'polypeptide(L)'
;MIKIWAKIIKNGKIIKQCVYEKAEEMDYSEFFDHVRNICETLDVPTPVIVKTHLFNYAKYRTLRFKADDFMETVSFDRLVLENIFA
;
A
#
# COMPACT_ATOMS: atom_id res chain seq x y z
N MET A 1 -16.84 0.85 3.47
CA MET A 1 -15.78 0.14 4.20
C MET A 1 -14.49 0.13 3.38
N ILE A 2 -13.36 0.36 4.04
CA ILE A 2 -12.05 0.22 3.41
C ILE A 2 -11.53 -1.16 3.73
N LYS A 3 -11.12 -1.92 2.72
CA LYS A 3 -10.50 -3.23 2.92
C LYS A 3 -9.40 -3.41 1.88
N ILE A 4 -8.15 -3.42 2.35
CA ILE A 4 -6.97 -3.45 1.50
C ILE A 4 -6.11 -4.64 1.88
N TRP A 5 -5.74 -5.45 0.89
CA TRP A 5 -4.76 -6.51 1.05
C TRP A 5 -3.40 -5.95 0.67
N ALA A 6 -2.51 -5.85 1.64
CA ALA A 6 -1.16 -5.32 1.45
C ALA A 6 -0.14 -6.45 1.45
N LYS A 7 0.75 -6.45 0.47
CA LYS A 7 1.74 -7.51 0.25
C LYS A 7 3.12 -6.90 0.03
N ILE A 8 4.12 -7.46 0.69
CA ILE A 8 5.52 -7.15 0.41
C ILE A 8 6.06 -8.29 -0.45
N ILE A 9 6.54 -7.95 -1.64
CA ILE A 9 7.02 -8.91 -2.64
C ILE A 9 8.54 -8.84 -2.73
N LYS A 10 9.19 -10.01 -2.67
CA LYS A 10 10.62 -10.15 -2.88
C LYS A 10 10.89 -11.43 -3.67
N ASN A 11 11.64 -11.30 -4.78
CA ASN A 11 11.98 -12.44 -5.65
C ASN A 11 10.72 -13.21 -6.11
N GLY A 12 9.64 -12.45 -6.43
CA GLY A 12 8.39 -13.03 -6.90
C GLY A 12 7.54 -13.70 -5.83
N LYS A 13 7.91 -13.57 -4.55
CA LYS A 13 7.20 -14.20 -3.44
C LYS A 13 6.69 -13.16 -2.45
N ILE A 14 5.54 -13.45 -1.84
CA ILE A 14 5.01 -12.65 -0.73
C ILE A 14 5.80 -13.01 0.52
N ILE A 15 6.56 -12.05 1.07
CA ILE A 15 7.34 -12.28 2.29
C ILE A 15 6.65 -11.72 3.54
N LYS A 16 5.74 -10.74 3.36
CA LYS A 16 4.89 -10.20 4.42
C LYS A 16 3.56 -9.81 3.81
N GLN A 17 2.50 -9.90 4.57
CA GLN A 17 1.17 -9.45 4.13
C GLN A 17 0.28 -9.13 5.32
N CYS A 18 -0.70 -8.28 5.09
CA CYS A 18 -1.77 -7.99 6.05
C CYS A 18 -3.03 -7.55 5.32
N VAL A 19 -4.16 -7.63 6.00
CA VAL A 19 -5.42 -7.06 5.53
C VAL A 19 -5.75 -5.88 6.43
N TYR A 20 -5.87 -4.70 5.81
CA TYR A 20 -6.19 -3.46 6.50
C TYR A 20 -7.68 -3.17 6.32
N GLU A 21 -8.41 -3.02 7.41
CA GLU A 21 -9.84 -2.75 7.39
C GLU A 21 -10.18 -1.51 8.19
N LYS A 22 -11.10 -0.69 7.65
CA LYS A 22 -11.71 0.41 8.38
C LYS A 22 -13.18 0.52 8.00
N ALA A 23 -14.04 0.73 9.02
CA ALA A 23 -15.47 0.86 8.83
C ALA A 23 -15.84 2.29 8.42
N GLU A 24 -15.23 2.78 7.34
CA GLU A 24 -15.47 4.10 6.77
C GLU A 24 -15.29 4.05 5.27
N GLU A 25 -15.74 5.07 4.56
CA GLU A 25 -15.52 5.17 3.13
C GLU A 25 -14.14 5.78 2.86
N MET A 26 -13.59 5.46 1.69
CA MET A 26 -12.30 5.99 1.29
C MET A 26 -12.39 7.50 1.05
N ASP A 27 -11.60 8.25 1.80
CA ASP A 27 -11.34 9.67 1.55
C ASP A 27 -9.87 9.78 1.15
N TYR A 28 -9.62 10.17 -0.10
CA TYR A 28 -8.26 10.21 -0.62
C TYR A 28 -7.38 11.27 0.05
N SER A 29 -7.97 12.24 0.74
CA SER A 29 -7.19 13.17 1.57
C SER A 29 -6.52 12.47 2.74
N GLU A 30 -7.03 11.30 3.15
CA GLU A 30 -6.49 10.48 4.23
C GLU A 30 -5.70 9.27 3.74
N PHE A 31 -5.50 9.17 2.42
CA PHE A 31 -4.84 8.00 1.83
C PHE A 31 -3.43 7.78 2.39
N PHE A 32 -2.67 8.84 2.59
CA PHE A 32 -1.34 8.75 3.20
C PHE A 32 -1.39 8.08 4.57
N ASP A 33 -2.36 8.45 5.39
CA ASP A 33 -2.51 7.89 6.74
C ASP A 33 -2.84 6.40 6.69
N HIS A 34 -3.66 5.97 5.75
CA HIS A 34 -3.97 4.55 5.57
C HIS A 34 -2.72 3.77 5.16
N VAL A 35 -1.94 4.28 4.21
CA VAL A 35 -0.71 3.63 3.77
C VAL A 35 0.30 3.57 4.90
N ARG A 36 0.45 4.65 5.67
CA ARG A 36 1.34 4.68 6.83
C ARG A 36 0.97 3.61 7.85
N ASN A 37 -0.31 3.48 8.17
CA ASN A 37 -0.78 2.46 9.12
C ASN A 37 -0.51 1.05 8.62
N ILE A 38 -0.69 0.81 7.33
CA ILE A 38 -0.37 -0.48 6.69
C ILE A 38 1.13 -0.77 6.82
N CYS A 39 1.97 0.21 6.52
CA CYS A 39 3.42 0.04 6.59
C CYS A 39 3.90 -0.18 8.03
N GLU A 40 3.30 0.48 9.01
CA GLU A 40 3.60 0.23 10.41
C GLU A 40 3.26 -1.22 10.80
N THR A 41 2.10 -1.72 10.35
CA THR A 41 1.69 -3.10 10.60
C THR A 41 2.66 -4.10 9.98
N LEU A 42 3.16 -3.80 8.79
CA LEU A 42 4.11 -4.66 8.07
C LEU A 42 5.56 -4.47 8.52
N ASP A 43 5.80 -3.48 9.39
CA ASP A 43 7.14 -3.13 9.87
C ASP A 43 8.09 -2.78 8.71
N VAL A 44 7.62 -1.90 7.83
CA VAL A 44 8.39 -1.39 6.69
C VAL A 44 8.28 0.14 6.64
N PRO A 45 9.24 0.84 5.98
CA PRO A 45 9.14 2.29 5.79
C PRO A 45 7.92 2.66 4.95
N THR A 46 7.42 3.88 5.13
CA THR A 46 6.33 4.41 4.32
C THR A 46 6.90 4.97 3.02
N PRO A 47 6.34 4.63 1.85
CA PRO A 47 6.84 5.15 0.58
C PRO A 47 6.43 6.61 0.37
N VAL A 48 7.07 7.27 -0.60
CA VAL A 48 6.66 8.59 -1.07
C VAL A 48 5.42 8.42 -1.96
N ILE A 49 4.34 9.10 -1.61
CA ILE A 49 3.07 9.00 -2.33
C ILE A 49 2.87 10.26 -3.15
N VAL A 50 2.67 10.09 -4.45
CA VAL A 50 2.40 11.19 -5.39
C VAL A 50 1.01 11.01 -6.01
N LYS A 51 0.52 12.05 -6.72
CA LYS A 51 -0.83 12.03 -7.31
C LYS A 51 -1.08 10.83 -8.23
N THR A 52 -0.08 10.41 -8.98
CA THR A 52 -0.19 9.25 -9.87
C THR A 52 -0.58 7.99 -9.10
N HIS A 53 -0.04 7.82 -7.89
CA HIS A 53 -0.41 6.69 -7.02
C HIS A 53 -1.89 6.73 -6.67
N LEU A 54 -2.41 7.90 -6.30
CA LEU A 54 -3.83 8.07 -5.97
C LEU A 54 -4.73 7.75 -7.16
N PHE A 55 -4.40 8.28 -8.35
CA PHE A 55 -5.14 8.01 -9.57
C PHE A 55 -5.14 6.53 -9.92
N ASN A 56 -4.00 5.88 -9.83
CA ASN A 56 -3.89 4.45 -10.13
C ASN A 56 -4.73 3.62 -9.19
N TYR A 57 -4.70 3.92 -7.90
CA TYR A 57 -5.51 3.19 -6.92
C TYR A 57 -7.00 3.41 -7.18
N ALA A 58 -7.41 4.65 -7.42
CA ALA A 58 -8.80 4.97 -7.68
C ALA A 58 -9.31 4.29 -8.96
N LYS A 59 -8.48 4.24 -9.99
CA LYS A 59 -8.87 3.71 -11.30
C LYS A 59 -8.79 2.19 -11.39
N TYR A 60 -7.72 1.61 -10.89
CA TYR A 60 -7.44 0.17 -11.05
C TYR A 60 -7.68 -0.64 -9.79
N ARG A 61 -7.96 0.01 -8.65
CA ARG A 61 -8.19 -0.63 -7.35
C ARG A 61 -6.96 -1.41 -6.86
N THR A 62 -5.82 -1.13 -7.43
CA THR A 62 -4.55 -1.72 -7.04
C THR A 62 -3.45 -0.68 -7.21
N LEU A 63 -2.40 -0.79 -6.40
CA LEU A 63 -1.30 0.15 -6.40
C LEU A 63 -0.02 -0.59 -6.06
N ARG A 64 1.06 -0.26 -6.79
CA ARG A 64 2.39 -0.82 -6.54
C ARG A 64 3.36 0.28 -6.23
N PHE A 65 4.07 0.15 -5.12
CA PHE A 65 5.20 1.00 -4.79
C PHE A 65 6.47 0.18 -5.05
N LYS A 66 7.33 0.67 -5.93
CA LYS A 66 8.63 0.03 -6.21
C LYS A 66 9.63 0.38 -5.11
N ALA A 67 10.74 -0.36 -5.03
CA ALA A 67 11.79 -0.06 -4.08
C ALA A 67 12.25 1.41 -4.16
N ASP A 68 12.30 1.98 -5.37
CA ASP A 68 12.72 3.36 -5.62
C ASP A 68 11.73 4.41 -5.08
N ASP A 69 10.50 4.03 -4.79
CA ASP A 69 9.49 4.94 -4.23
C ASP A 69 9.70 5.19 -2.74
N PHE A 70 10.62 4.48 -2.12
CA PHE A 70 10.95 4.63 -0.70
C PHE A 70 12.20 5.50 -0.56
N MET A 71 12.20 6.42 0.40
CA MET A 71 13.38 7.25 0.67
C MET A 71 14.50 6.45 1.33
N GLU A 72 14.13 5.43 2.11
CA GLU A 72 15.08 4.53 2.74
C GLU A 72 15.36 3.34 1.83
N THR A 73 16.56 2.77 1.92
CA THR A 73 16.88 1.54 1.22
C THR A 73 16.07 0.39 1.82
N VAL A 74 15.32 -0.31 0.97
CA VAL A 74 14.52 -1.46 1.39
C VAL A 74 15.06 -2.74 0.79
N SER A 75 14.83 -3.88 1.45
CA SER A 75 15.35 -5.18 1.04
C SER A 75 14.36 -5.98 0.18
N PHE A 76 13.21 -5.40 -0.15
CA PHE A 76 12.17 -6.04 -0.96
C PHE A 76 12.01 -5.31 -2.30
N ASP A 77 11.26 -5.93 -3.23
CA ASP A 77 11.11 -5.40 -4.57
C ASP A 77 9.97 -4.39 -4.68
N ARG A 78 8.84 -4.65 -4.02
CA ARG A 78 7.68 -3.76 -4.07
C ARG A 78 6.69 -4.02 -2.94
N LEU A 79 5.87 -3.01 -2.68
CA LEU A 79 4.69 -3.08 -1.83
C LEU A 79 3.47 -3.01 -2.75
N VAL A 80 2.58 -3.99 -2.67
CA VAL A 80 1.34 -4.03 -3.46
C VAL A 80 0.14 -3.85 -2.54
N LEU A 81 -0.71 -2.88 -2.88
CA LEU A 81 -1.98 -2.64 -2.21
C LEU A 81 -3.11 -3.01 -3.16
N GLU A 82 -4.02 -3.85 -2.71
CA GLU A 82 -5.16 -4.28 -3.51
C GLU A 82 -6.46 -4.05 -2.75
N ASN A 83 -7.40 -3.32 -3.36
CA ASN A 83 -8.72 -3.14 -2.76
C ASN A 83 -9.51 -4.44 -2.97
N ILE A 84 -9.84 -5.10 -1.86
CA ILE A 84 -10.57 -6.37 -1.87
C ILE A 84 -12.01 -6.23 -1.36
N PHE A 85 -12.45 -5.01 -1.13
CA PHE A 85 -13.86 -4.74 -0.81
C PHE A 85 -14.66 -4.58 -2.11
N ALA A 86 -15.61 -5.43 -2.29
CA ALA A 86 -16.45 -5.43 -3.49
C ALA A 86 -17.56 -4.39 -3.43
#